data_73053cd971a38b24e8146e0b4460541f
#
_entry.id   73053cd971a38b24e8146e0b4460541f
#
_cell.length_a   1.000
_cell.length_b   1.000
_cell.length_c   1.000
_cell.angle_alpha   90.00
_cell.angle_beta   90.00
_cell.angle_gamma   90.00
#
_symmetry.space_group_name_H-M   'P 1'
#
loop_
_entity.id
_entity.type
_entity.pdbx_description
1 polymer ?
#
loop_
_entity_poly.entity_id
_entity_poly.type
_entity_poly.pdbx_seq_one_letter_code
_entity_poly.pdbx_strand_id
1 'polypeptide(L)'
;MESPSLSPIELSERIRARALEMGFGVVGIAPAHESAQGDAYARWVKEGMHGEMGYLAREDAVAKRRDPAVLVPGARSAVVVGLEYYNADAEPGATADPSRGIVARYARNHDYHELMKERLIALQDWISAELLPVSGRAYVDTGAVLERELASRAGLGWQARNTMLIQPGRGSFWFLGVILLDVELAYDQPFRKDHCGTCNACVSACPTGALLGRDESGAPRMDARRCISYLTIELKGAIPRHLRPLIGNRVYGCDICQEVCPWNRFATPSGEDAFLAREGLDGPSLIEWMTMTQEEFSARFKGSPIKRAKRRGLLRNVAVALGNWGSPEAVPALTVALNDEEPLVRGHAAWALGRIGTEAARQALRGREEVEEDAWVREEIAAAPGER
;
A
#
# COMPACT_ATOMS: atom_id res chain seq x y z
N MET A 1 17.25 44.48 20.43
CA MET A 1 16.25 44.65 19.34
C MET A 1 15.75 43.26 19.05
N GLU A 2 14.52 42.98 19.44
CA GLU A 2 13.89 41.71 19.05
C GLU A 2 13.77 41.72 17.52
N SER A 3 14.26 40.67 16.86
CA SER A 3 14.03 40.49 15.43
C SER A 3 12.53 40.47 15.21
N PRO A 4 11.99 41.18 14.19
CA PRO A 4 10.55 41.15 13.94
C PRO A 4 10.09 39.69 13.76
N SER A 5 9.10 39.28 14.54
CA SER A 5 8.52 37.93 14.42
C SER A 5 7.93 37.79 13.01
N LEU A 6 8.29 36.70 12.32
CA LEU A 6 7.76 36.40 10.99
C LEU A 6 6.24 36.21 11.07
N SER A 7 5.52 36.75 10.09
CA SER A 7 4.08 36.51 9.96
C SER A 7 3.78 35.05 9.56
N PRO A 8 2.57 34.56 9.83
CA PRO A 8 2.15 33.22 9.36
C PRO A 8 2.33 33.00 7.86
N ILE A 9 2.20 34.05 7.04
CA ILE A 9 2.40 33.99 5.58
C ILE A 9 3.89 33.77 5.27
N GLU A 10 4.78 34.61 5.83
CA GLU A 10 6.23 34.48 5.61
C GLU A 10 6.78 33.15 6.11
N LEU A 11 6.29 32.65 7.25
CA LEU A 11 6.64 31.32 7.77
C LEU A 11 6.24 30.23 6.75
N SER A 12 5.01 30.28 6.26
CA SER A 12 4.48 29.31 5.32
C SER A 12 5.25 29.31 4.00
N GLU A 13 5.59 30.46 3.46
CA GLU A 13 6.37 30.60 2.23
C GLU A 13 7.78 30.01 2.38
N ARG A 14 8.45 30.31 3.49
CA ARG A 14 9.79 29.75 3.78
C ARG A 14 9.75 28.23 3.96
N ILE A 15 8.75 27.71 4.68
CA ILE A 15 8.57 26.26 4.86
C ILE A 15 8.34 25.56 3.52
N ARG A 16 7.49 26.13 2.64
CA ARG A 16 7.26 25.57 1.32
C ARG A 16 8.53 25.58 0.47
N ALA A 17 9.22 26.70 0.42
CA ALA A 17 10.47 26.82 -0.33
C ALA A 17 11.48 25.78 0.13
N ARG A 18 11.68 25.68 1.44
CA ARG A 18 12.62 24.71 2.01
C ARG A 18 12.25 23.26 1.74
N ALA A 19 10.97 22.90 1.85
CA ALA A 19 10.52 21.56 1.54
C ALA A 19 10.75 21.19 0.06
N LEU A 20 10.49 22.12 -0.87
CA LEU A 20 10.79 21.92 -2.29
C LEU A 20 12.30 21.78 -2.55
N GLU A 21 13.15 22.58 -1.92
CA GLU A 21 14.62 22.47 -1.97
C GLU A 21 15.10 21.10 -1.46
N MET A 22 14.42 20.54 -0.46
CA MET A 22 14.71 19.20 0.07
C MET A 22 14.21 18.06 -0.83
N GLY A 23 13.63 18.38 -2.00
CA GLY A 23 13.23 17.43 -3.03
C GLY A 23 11.80 16.91 -2.88
N PHE A 24 10.95 17.47 -2.02
CA PHE A 24 9.53 17.16 -2.07
C PHE A 24 8.89 17.73 -3.33
N GLY A 25 8.07 16.95 -4.01
CA GLY A 25 7.44 17.36 -5.27
C GLY A 25 6.25 18.30 -5.09
N VAL A 26 5.59 18.25 -3.93
CA VAL A 26 4.47 19.14 -3.56
C VAL A 26 4.45 19.40 -2.08
N VAL A 27 3.96 20.58 -1.71
CA VAL A 27 3.81 21.02 -0.32
C VAL A 27 2.51 21.80 -0.18
N GLY A 28 1.75 21.49 0.86
CA GLY A 28 0.55 22.24 1.23
C GLY A 28 0.41 22.33 2.75
N ILE A 29 -0.33 23.30 3.23
CA ILE A 29 -0.53 23.56 4.65
C ILE A 29 -2.02 23.61 4.96
N ALA A 30 -2.45 22.78 5.92
CA ALA A 30 -3.81 22.71 6.40
C ALA A 30 -3.90 23.02 7.89
N PRO A 31 -5.06 23.47 8.40
CA PRO A 31 -5.28 23.53 9.84
C PRO A 31 -5.33 22.12 10.43
N ALA A 32 -4.70 21.91 11.60
CA ALA A 32 -4.69 20.65 12.32
C ALA A 32 -5.91 20.53 13.25
N HIS A 33 -7.11 20.65 12.70
CA HIS A 33 -8.36 20.48 13.45
C HIS A 33 -9.04 19.14 13.11
N GLU A 34 -10.15 18.86 13.77
CA GLU A 34 -10.95 17.64 13.59
C GLU A 34 -11.25 17.36 12.10
N SER A 35 -11.09 16.10 11.72
CA SER A 35 -11.28 15.63 10.35
C SER A 35 -12.76 15.52 10.00
N ALA A 36 -13.16 16.10 8.88
CA ALA A 36 -14.51 15.92 8.31
C ALA A 36 -14.80 14.45 7.92
N GLN A 37 -13.77 13.62 7.77
CA GLN A 37 -13.89 12.19 7.46
C GLN A 37 -13.77 11.28 8.69
N GLY A 38 -13.62 11.84 9.89
CA GLY A 38 -13.53 11.07 11.14
C GLY A 38 -14.69 10.12 11.35
N ASP A 39 -15.92 10.57 11.07
CA ASP A 39 -17.12 9.72 11.20
C ASP A 39 -17.19 8.64 10.11
N ALA A 40 -16.81 8.93 8.88
CA ALA A 40 -16.73 7.95 7.80
C ALA A 40 -15.71 6.85 8.14
N TYR A 41 -14.55 7.24 8.68
CA TYR A 41 -13.55 6.30 9.17
C TYR A 41 -14.07 5.43 10.31
N ALA A 42 -14.74 6.02 11.31
CA ALA A 42 -15.30 5.27 12.43
C ALA A 42 -16.37 4.27 11.99
N ARG A 43 -17.24 4.64 11.02
CA ARG A 43 -18.21 3.70 10.41
C ARG A 43 -17.51 2.54 9.72
N TRP A 44 -16.47 2.82 8.90
CA TRP A 44 -15.68 1.83 8.20
C TRP A 44 -15.04 0.81 9.15
N VAL A 45 -14.52 1.28 10.29
CA VAL A 45 -13.98 0.43 11.35
C VAL A 45 -15.09 -0.43 11.98
N LYS A 46 -16.24 0.18 12.34
CA LYS A 46 -17.39 -0.52 12.93
C LYS A 46 -17.94 -1.63 12.02
N GLU A 47 -17.90 -1.44 10.73
CA GLU A 47 -18.32 -2.43 9.72
C GLU A 47 -17.28 -3.56 9.50
N GLY A 48 -16.16 -3.53 10.21
CA GLY A 48 -15.10 -4.53 10.13
C GLY A 48 -14.38 -4.55 8.77
N MET A 49 -14.50 -3.49 7.97
CA MET A 49 -13.90 -3.41 6.63
C MET A 49 -12.37 -3.34 6.64
N HIS A 50 -11.77 -3.12 7.81
CA HIS A 50 -10.32 -3.12 8.03
C HIS A 50 -9.71 -4.54 8.06
N GLY A 51 -10.55 -5.60 8.15
CA GLY A 51 -10.07 -6.98 8.23
C GLY A 51 -9.18 -7.23 9.45
N GLU A 52 -8.03 -7.88 9.24
CA GLU A 52 -7.07 -8.19 10.32
C GLU A 52 -6.20 -7.00 10.76
N MET A 53 -6.37 -5.82 10.16
CA MET A 53 -5.64 -4.61 10.57
C MET A 53 -6.20 -4.01 11.88
N GLY A 54 -6.26 -4.81 12.96
CA GLY A 54 -6.82 -4.42 14.26
C GLY A 54 -6.19 -3.15 14.86
N TYR A 55 -4.96 -2.81 14.49
CA TYR A 55 -4.30 -1.57 14.89
C TYR A 55 -5.04 -0.31 14.41
N LEU A 56 -5.85 -0.42 13.33
CA LEU A 56 -6.69 0.66 12.84
C LEU A 56 -7.96 0.83 13.70
N ALA A 57 -8.43 -0.24 14.32
CA ALA A 57 -9.70 -0.29 15.06
C ALA A 57 -9.57 0.02 16.56
N ARG A 58 -8.36 0.22 17.08
CA ARG A 58 -8.18 0.61 18.48
C ARG A 58 -8.83 1.96 18.73
N GLU A 59 -9.49 2.12 19.87
CA GLU A 59 -10.20 3.35 20.25
C GLU A 59 -9.28 4.58 20.19
N ASP A 60 -8.04 4.47 20.71
CA ASP A 60 -7.05 5.53 20.64
C ASP A 60 -6.65 5.87 19.19
N ALA A 61 -6.57 4.88 18.32
CA ALA A 61 -6.24 5.09 16.92
C ALA A 61 -7.39 5.74 16.14
N VAL A 62 -8.63 5.45 16.48
CA VAL A 62 -9.82 6.12 15.92
C VAL A 62 -9.89 7.58 16.38
N ALA A 63 -9.70 7.83 17.69
CA ALA A 63 -9.72 9.18 18.25
C ALA A 63 -8.63 10.07 17.61
N LYS A 64 -7.40 9.56 17.50
CA LYS A 64 -6.27 10.27 16.88
C LYS A 64 -6.48 10.59 15.41
N ARG A 65 -7.13 9.69 14.65
CA ARG A 65 -7.47 9.95 13.23
C ARG A 65 -8.61 10.93 13.07
N ARG A 66 -9.50 11.00 14.06
CA ARG A 66 -10.57 11.98 14.08
C ARG A 66 -10.01 13.38 14.34
N ASP A 67 -9.14 13.52 15.35
CA ASP A 67 -8.58 14.80 15.76
C ASP A 67 -7.06 14.74 15.92
N PRO A 68 -6.31 15.43 15.06
CA PRO A 68 -4.86 15.54 15.16
C PRO A 68 -4.36 16.11 16.51
N ALA A 69 -5.17 16.91 17.21
CA ALA A 69 -4.80 17.45 18.53
C ALA A 69 -4.73 16.37 19.61
N VAL A 70 -5.44 15.25 19.44
CA VAL A 70 -5.30 14.06 20.31
C VAL A 70 -3.96 13.36 20.08
N LEU A 71 -3.43 13.44 18.85
CA LEU A 71 -2.15 12.83 18.48
C LEU A 71 -0.96 13.69 18.89
N VAL A 72 -1.06 15.00 18.64
CA VAL A 72 -0.07 16.02 19.01
C VAL A 72 -0.79 17.16 19.74
N PRO A 73 -0.78 17.17 21.09
CA PRO A 73 -1.42 18.22 21.87
C PRO A 73 -0.90 19.61 21.48
N GLY A 74 -1.84 20.52 21.23
CA GLY A 74 -1.50 21.87 20.81
C GLY A 74 -1.25 22.04 19.32
N ALA A 75 -1.35 20.99 18.51
CA ALA A 75 -1.21 21.11 17.05
C ALA A 75 -2.21 22.10 16.46
N ARG A 76 -1.69 23.07 15.67
CA ARG A 76 -2.47 24.10 14.97
C ARG A 76 -2.39 23.94 13.46
N SER A 77 -1.25 23.49 12.95
CA SER A 77 -1.00 23.34 11.52
C SER A 77 -0.50 21.96 11.14
N ALA A 78 -0.86 21.51 9.96
CA ALA A 78 -0.33 20.32 9.30
C ALA A 78 0.40 20.76 8.03
N VAL A 79 1.70 20.60 7.98
CA VAL A 79 2.49 20.69 6.74
C VAL A 79 2.44 19.33 6.05
N VAL A 80 1.83 19.28 4.89
CA VAL A 80 1.65 18.06 4.12
C VAL A 80 2.53 18.11 2.89
N VAL A 81 3.31 17.06 2.67
CA VAL A 81 4.23 16.95 1.54
C VAL A 81 3.92 15.70 0.73
N GLY A 82 4.31 15.72 -0.54
CA GLY A 82 4.23 14.56 -1.41
C GLY A 82 5.51 14.35 -2.18
N LEU A 83 5.83 13.08 -2.43
CA LEU A 83 6.99 12.65 -3.22
C LEU A 83 6.53 11.62 -4.25
N GLU A 84 6.79 11.89 -5.54
CA GLU A 84 6.42 10.99 -6.62
C GLU A 84 7.24 9.71 -6.56
N TYR A 85 6.55 8.57 -6.76
CA TYR A 85 7.21 7.26 -6.86
C TYR A 85 6.95 6.55 -8.19
N TYR A 86 6.30 7.21 -9.13
CA TYR A 86 6.03 6.60 -10.43
C TYR A 86 7.35 6.30 -11.16
N ASN A 87 7.48 5.07 -11.62
CA ASN A 87 8.49 4.65 -12.57
C ASN A 87 7.83 3.76 -13.63
N ALA A 88 8.21 3.94 -14.89
CA ALA A 88 7.78 3.05 -15.96
C ALA A 88 8.31 1.62 -15.69
N ASP A 89 7.64 0.62 -16.25
CA ASP A 89 8.16 -0.73 -16.21
C ASP A 89 9.46 -0.82 -17.03
N ALA A 90 10.49 -1.45 -16.46
CA ALA A 90 11.79 -1.60 -17.13
C ALA A 90 11.65 -2.51 -18.36
N GLU A 91 10.81 -3.54 -18.29
CA GLU A 91 10.47 -4.43 -19.39
C GLU A 91 8.98 -4.26 -19.76
N PRO A 92 8.65 -3.52 -20.85
CA PRO A 92 7.29 -3.40 -21.32
C PRO A 92 6.69 -4.79 -21.60
N GLY A 93 5.56 -5.10 -20.99
CA GLY A 93 4.89 -6.41 -21.14
C GLY A 93 5.29 -7.49 -20.13
N ALA A 94 6.26 -7.27 -19.26
CA ALA A 94 6.61 -8.22 -18.19
C ALA A 94 5.40 -8.59 -17.31
N THR A 95 4.48 -7.67 -17.08
CA THR A 95 3.24 -7.91 -16.34
C THR A 95 2.22 -8.76 -17.11
N ALA A 96 2.37 -8.92 -18.43
CA ALA A 96 1.53 -9.76 -19.27
C ALA A 96 2.01 -11.22 -19.29
N ASP A 97 3.26 -11.50 -18.90
CA ASP A 97 3.80 -12.84 -18.78
C ASP A 97 3.28 -13.50 -17.48
N PRO A 98 2.44 -14.53 -17.56
CA PRO A 98 1.85 -15.16 -16.39
C PRO A 98 2.85 -15.93 -15.53
N SER A 99 4.06 -16.24 -16.03
CA SER A 99 5.15 -16.87 -15.28
C SER A 99 5.88 -15.89 -14.37
N ARG A 100 5.63 -14.58 -14.55
CA ARG A 100 6.26 -13.50 -13.79
C ARG A 100 5.29 -12.90 -12.78
N GLY A 101 5.80 -12.59 -11.58
CA GLY A 101 5.04 -11.96 -10.52
C GLY A 101 4.90 -10.45 -10.73
N ILE A 102 3.77 -9.90 -10.33
CA ILE A 102 3.56 -8.44 -10.27
C ILE A 102 3.77 -7.96 -8.84
N VAL A 103 4.72 -7.06 -8.66
CA VAL A 103 4.92 -6.26 -7.45
C VAL A 103 4.41 -4.86 -7.72
N ALA A 104 3.60 -4.31 -6.81
CA ALA A 104 3.11 -2.93 -6.92
C ALA A 104 4.28 -1.94 -6.99
N ARG A 105 4.16 -0.89 -7.82
CA ARG A 105 5.24 0.07 -8.12
C ARG A 105 5.88 0.65 -6.87
N TYR A 106 5.06 1.02 -5.87
CA TYR A 106 5.55 1.60 -4.63
C TYR A 106 6.50 0.69 -3.83
N ALA A 107 6.47 -0.62 -4.08
CA ALA A 107 7.24 -1.62 -3.34
C ALA A 107 8.44 -2.20 -4.13
N ARG A 108 8.65 -1.75 -5.37
CA ARG A 108 9.77 -2.21 -6.20
C ARG A 108 11.11 -1.59 -5.81
N ASN A 109 11.11 -0.59 -4.95
CA ASN A 109 12.23 0.27 -4.59
C ASN A 109 12.66 0.14 -3.12
N HIS A 110 13.49 1.06 -2.65
CA HIS A 110 13.82 1.20 -1.23
C HIS A 110 12.61 1.61 -0.40
N ASP A 111 12.64 1.30 0.89
CA ASP A 111 11.53 1.61 1.79
C ASP A 111 11.38 3.14 1.95
N TYR A 112 10.30 3.67 1.39
CA TYR A 112 10.00 5.10 1.40
C TYR A 112 9.80 5.68 2.80
N HIS A 113 9.42 4.85 3.78
CA HIS A 113 9.23 5.29 5.15
C HIS A 113 10.52 5.89 5.74
N GLU A 114 11.66 5.25 5.48
CA GLU A 114 12.95 5.71 5.99
C GLU A 114 13.32 7.06 5.35
N LEU A 115 13.34 7.13 4.03
CA LEU A 115 13.71 8.34 3.28
C LEU A 115 12.81 9.54 3.62
N MET A 116 11.51 9.35 3.56
CA MET A 116 10.57 10.45 3.82
C MET A 116 10.60 10.92 5.27
N LYS A 117 10.72 9.97 6.21
CA LYS A 117 10.78 10.31 7.63
C LYS A 117 12.03 11.12 7.97
N GLU A 118 13.18 10.73 7.44
CA GLU A 118 14.42 11.49 7.61
C GLU A 118 14.29 12.91 7.07
N ARG A 119 13.75 13.08 5.86
CA ARG A 119 13.53 14.40 5.26
C ARG A 119 12.52 15.25 6.04
N LEU A 120 11.44 14.64 6.54
CA LEU A 120 10.44 15.36 7.35
C LEU A 120 11.01 15.81 8.71
N ILE A 121 11.81 14.98 9.37
CA ILE A 121 12.49 15.33 10.61
C ILE A 121 13.46 16.48 10.33
N ALA A 122 14.29 16.39 9.28
CA ALA A 122 15.21 17.44 8.90
C ALA A 122 14.49 18.76 8.57
N LEU A 123 13.30 18.71 7.94
CA LEU A 123 12.49 19.91 7.71
C LEU A 123 11.96 20.49 9.03
N GLN A 124 11.48 19.66 9.95
CA GLN A 124 10.99 20.10 11.26
C GLN A 124 12.13 20.72 12.09
N ASP A 125 13.31 20.12 12.10
CA ASP A 125 14.48 20.63 12.80
C ASP A 125 14.93 21.97 12.21
N TRP A 126 14.92 22.12 10.88
CA TRP A 126 15.22 23.38 10.21
C TRP A 126 14.21 24.48 10.57
N ILE A 127 12.89 24.15 10.60
CA ILE A 127 11.86 25.11 11.05
C ILE A 127 12.18 25.59 12.45
N SER A 128 12.52 24.67 13.35
CA SER A 128 12.78 24.98 14.76
C SER A 128 14.05 25.83 14.96
N ALA A 129 15.09 25.60 14.15
CA ALA A 129 16.36 26.26 14.25
C ALA A 129 16.39 27.65 13.57
N GLU A 130 15.77 27.74 12.37
CA GLU A 130 15.95 28.91 11.49
C GLU A 130 14.75 29.86 11.47
N LEU A 131 13.55 29.42 11.89
CA LEU A 131 12.37 30.28 11.84
C LEU A 131 11.84 30.60 13.23
N LEU A 132 11.43 29.62 14.00
CA LEU A 132 10.95 29.76 15.37
C LEU A 132 10.90 28.39 16.05
N PRO A 133 11.12 28.32 17.37
CA PRO A 133 10.95 27.08 18.12
C PRO A 133 9.55 26.54 17.94
N VAL A 134 9.44 25.25 17.54
CA VAL A 134 8.16 24.56 17.34
C VAL A 134 8.18 23.19 18.03
N SER A 135 7.04 22.81 18.58
CA SER A 135 6.76 21.42 18.97
C SER A 135 5.92 20.77 17.89
N GLY A 136 6.26 19.53 17.56
CA GLY A 136 5.53 18.85 16.51
C GLY A 136 6.00 17.41 16.32
N ARG A 137 5.40 16.74 15.33
CA ARG A 137 5.77 15.37 14.98
C ARG A 137 5.54 15.06 13.52
N ALA A 138 6.51 14.39 12.92
CA ALA A 138 6.46 13.91 11.54
C ALA A 138 5.86 12.49 11.45
N TYR A 139 5.04 12.27 10.44
CA TYR A 139 4.36 11.02 10.14
C TYR A 139 4.49 10.66 8.65
N VAL A 140 4.71 9.38 8.39
CA VAL A 140 4.67 8.77 7.06
C VAL A 140 3.97 7.43 7.22
N ASP A 141 2.76 7.26 6.68
CA ASP A 141 1.94 6.04 6.66
C ASP A 141 1.68 5.37 8.03
N THR A 142 2.71 5.18 8.84
CA THR A 142 2.63 4.44 10.12
C THR A 142 1.95 5.21 11.26
N GLY A 143 1.62 6.47 11.06
CA GLY A 143 0.91 7.31 12.05
C GLY A 143 -0.61 7.09 12.06
N ALA A 144 -1.24 7.42 13.21
CA ALA A 144 -2.69 7.48 13.29
C ALA A 144 -3.23 8.80 12.71
N VAL A 145 -2.91 9.08 11.46
CA VAL A 145 -3.23 10.30 10.70
C VAL A 145 -4.03 9.95 9.44
N LEU A 146 -4.99 10.78 9.06
CA LEU A 146 -5.70 10.68 7.78
C LEU A 146 -4.95 11.52 6.72
N GLU A 147 -3.76 11.07 6.29
CA GLU A 147 -2.84 11.82 5.43
C GLU A 147 -3.49 12.30 4.14
N ARG A 148 -4.29 11.44 3.48
CA ARG A 148 -4.99 11.80 2.23
C ARG A 148 -6.07 12.87 2.44
N GLU A 149 -6.72 12.88 3.60
CA GLU A 149 -7.69 13.91 3.96
C GLU A 149 -6.97 15.23 4.24
N LEU A 150 -5.88 15.20 5.02
CA LEU A 150 -5.06 16.39 5.26
C LEU A 150 -4.47 16.94 3.96
N ALA A 151 -4.01 16.09 3.05
CA ALA A 151 -3.50 16.50 1.74
C ALA A 151 -4.58 17.19 0.89
N SER A 152 -5.83 16.69 0.93
CA SER A 152 -6.95 17.34 0.25
C SER A 152 -7.31 18.68 0.91
N ARG A 153 -7.26 18.74 2.23
CA ARG A 153 -7.47 19.98 3.01
C ARG A 153 -6.36 21.00 2.75
N ALA A 154 -5.13 20.54 2.54
CA ALA A 154 -3.97 21.34 2.15
C ALA A 154 -3.93 21.70 0.64
N GLY A 155 -5.03 21.48 -0.11
CA GLY A 155 -5.13 21.88 -1.51
C GLY A 155 -4.36 21.01 -2.50
N LEU A 156 -3.74 19.90 -2.09
CA LEU A 156 -2.87 19.10 -2.94
C LEU A 156 -3.62 18.25 -3.98
N GLY A 157 -4.91 17.99 -3.77
CA GLY A 157 -5.72 17.21 -4.69
C GLY A 157 -7.02 16.72 -4.03
N TRP A 158 -7.72 15.79 -4.70
CA TRP A 158 -8.95 15.23 -4.16
C TRP A 158 -8.80 13.73 -3.86
N GLN A 159 -9.55 13.25 -2.89
CA GLN A 159 -9.68 11.82 -2.65
C GLN A 159 -10.64 11.22 -3.67
N ALA A 160 -10.10 10.38 -4.53
CA ALA A 160 -10.83 9.77 -5.62
C ALA A 160 -11.60 8.50 -5.19
N ARG A 161 -12.43 7.95 -6.09
CA ARG A 161 -13.20 6.72 -5.84
C ARG A 161 -12.34 5.49 -5.57
N ASN A 162 -11.08 5.49 -6.02
CA ASN A 162 -10.09 4.46 -5.69
C ASN A 162 -9.42 4.67 -4.33
N THR A 163 -9.90 5.62 -3.54
CA THR A 163 -9.37 6.04 -2.23
C THR A 163 -8.01 6.73 -2.25
N MET A 164 -7.38 6.91 -3.41
CA MET A 164 -6.11 7.60 -3.54
C MET A 164 -6.31 9.13 -3.59
N LEU A 165 -5.27 9.87 -3.18
CA LEU A 165 -5.19 11.29 -3.51
C LEU A 165 -4.78 11.42 -4.97
N ILE A 166 -5.53 12.20 -5.76
CA ILE A 166 -5.17 12.54 -7.13
C ILE A 166 -4.85 14.03 -7.21
N GLN A 167 -3.67 14.33 -7.71
CA GLN A 167 -3.26 15.68 -8.01
C GLN A 167 -3.51 16.00 -9.49
N PRO A 168 -4.19 17.12 -9.82
CA PRO A 168 -4.36 17.54 -11.19
C PRO A 168 -3.01 17.71 -11.91
N GLY A 169 -2.89 17.11 -13.10
CA GLY A 169 -1.68 17.18 -13.91
C GLY A 169 -0.50 16.28 -13.48
N ARG A 170 -0.65 15.51 -12.39
CA ARG A 170 0.42 14.63 -11.89
C ARG A 170 -0.05 13.22 -11.47
N GLY A 171 -1.38 12.98 -11.35
CA GLY A 171 -1.93 11.68 -11.02
C GLY A 171 -1.89 11.33 -9.53
N SER A 172 -1.74 10.04 -9.20
CA SER A 172 -1.90 9.51 -7.83
C SER A 172 -0.70 8.70 -7.30
N PHE A 173 0.42 8.64 -8.02
CA PHE A 173 1.60 7.89 -7.59
C PHE A 173 2.46 8.72 -6.62
N TRP A 174 1.91 8.99 -5.41
CA TRP A 174 2.48 9.83 -4.37
C TRP A 174 2.65 9.08 -3.07
N PHE A 175 3.83 9.19 -2.47
CA PHE A 175 3.97 9.01 -1.03
C PHE A 175 3.62 10.33 -0.35
N LEU A 176 2.87 10.27 0.75
CA LEU A 176 2.49 11.42 1.54
C LEU A 176 3.22 11.42 2.88
N GLY A 177 3.54 12.61 3.35
CA GLY A 177 4.07 12.83 4.68
C GLY A 177 3.43 14.04 5.32
N VAL A 178 3.36 14.05 6.64
CA VAL A 178 2.71 15.12 7.42
C VAL A 178 3.59 15.49 8.59
N ILE A 179 3.80 16.80 8.81
CA ILE A 179 4.32 17.32 10.07
C ILE A 179 3.18 18.08 10.75
N LEU A 180 2.79 17.64 11.95
CA LEU A 180 1.88 18.39 12.81
C LEU A 180 2.69 19.35 13.69
N LEU A 181 2.33 20.63 13.70
CA LEU A 181 3.05 21.69 14.41
C LEU A 181 2.11 22.48 15.32
N ASP A 182 2.61 22.94 16.46
CA ASP A 182 1.91 23.77 17.44
C ASP A 182 1.84 25.27 17.08
N VAL A 183 2.35 25.65 15.90
CA VAL A 183 2.35 27.02 15.37
C VAL A 183 1.26 27.22 14.34
N GLU A 184 0.67 28.41 14.31
CA GLU A 184 -0.27 28.83 13.27
C GLU A 184 0.47 29.27 12.01
N LEU A 185 0.11 28.68 10.88
CA LEU A 185 0.62 28.99 9.55
C LEU A 185 -0.49 29.54 8.66
N ALA A 186 -0.13 30.12 7.53
CA ALA A 186 -1.12 30.48 6.51
C ALA A 186 -1.57 29.21 5.76
N TYR A 187 -2.86 28.90 5.87
CA TYR A 187 -3.46 27.68 5.30
C TYR A 187 -3.79 27.83 3.83
N ASP A 188 -3.62 26.75 3.10
CA ASP A 188 -4.07 26.63 1.72
C ASP A 188 -5.58 26.43 1.65
N GLN A 189 -6.17 26.76 0.50
CA GLN A 189 -7.56 26.48 0.26
C GLN A 189 -7.79 24.99 0.01
N PRO A 190 -8.73 24.33 0.70
CA PRO A 190 -9.04 22.93 0.49
C PRO A 190 -9.39 22.63 -0.97
N PHE A 191 -8.92 21.50 -1.46
CA PHE A 191 -9.30 21.03 -2.78
C PHE A 191 -10.73 20.46 -2.74
N ARG A 192 -11.70 21.25 -3.19
CA ARG A 192 -13.14 20.93 -3.03
C ARG A 192 -13.73 20.17 -4.22
N LYS A 193 -13.12 20.28 -5.42
CA LYS A 193 -13.71 19.76 -6.64
C LYS A 193 -13.37 18.29 -6.83
N ASP A 194 -14.40 17.43 -6.93
CA ASP A 194 -14.21 16.02 -7.33
C ASP A 194 -14.16 15.94 -8.86
N HIS A 195 -13.00 15.60 -9.39
CA HIS A 195 -12.82 15.42 -10.83
C HIS A 195 -13.04 13.98 -11.30
N CYS A 196 -13.50 13.07 -10.44
CA CYS A 196 -13.98 11.76 -10.87
C CYS A 196 -15.27 11.87 -11.70
N GLY A 197 -16.15 12.83 -11.38
CA GLY A 197 -17.42 13.02 -12.07
C GLY A 197 -18.21 11.71 -12.19
N THR A 198 -18.57 11.30 -13.40
CA THR A 198 -19.27 10.03 -13.70
C THR A 198 -18.33 8.84 -13.90
N CYS A 199 -17.00 9.04 -13.92
CA CYS A 199 -16.02 7.98 -14.15
C CYS A 199 -16.03 6.93 -13.04
N ASN A 200 -16.15 5.66 -13.43
CA ASN A 200 -16.10 4.48 -12.55
C ASN A 200 -14.99 3.48 -12.95
N ALA A 201 -14.03 3.87 -13.79
CA ALA A 201 -13.02 2.97 -14.34
C ALA A 201 -12.33 2.12 -13.26
N CYS A 202 -11.89 2.74 -12.15
CA CYS A 202 -11.23 2.03 -11.05
C CYS A 202 -12.16 1.04 -10.32
N VAL A 203 -13.45 1.39 -10.15
CA VAL A 203 -14.44 0.51 -9.51
C VAL A 203 -14.71 -0.71 -10.39
N SER A 204 -14.93 -0.48 -11.69
CA SER A 204 -15.21 -1.55 -12.66
C SER A 204 -14.01 -2.46 -12.91
N ALA A 205 -12.79 -1.93 -12.86
CA ALA A 205 -11.57 -2.69 -13.09
C ALA A 205 -11.10 -3.48 -11.86
N CYS A 206 -11.64 -3.22 -10.66
CA CYS A 206 -11.24 -3.93 -9.45
C CYS A 206 -11.69 -5.39 -9.50
N PRO A 207 -10.78 -6.37 -9.64
CA PRO A 207 -11.17 -7.77 -9.91
C PRO A 207 -11.98 -8.38 -8.76
N THR A 208 -11.76 -7.92 -7.55
CA THR A 208 -12.38 -8.44 -6.34
C THR A 208 -13.57 -7.62 -5.89
N GLY A 209 -13.87 -6.50 -6.57
CA GLY A 209 -14.92 -5.57 -6.18
C GLY A 209 -14.68 -4.93 -4.80
N ALA A 210 -13.43 -4.69 -4.43
CA ALA A 210 -13.08 -4.06 -3.16
C ALA A 210 -13.50 -2.57 -3.09
N LEU A 211 -13.55 -1.86 -4.22
CA LEU A 211 -13.92 -0.46 -4.29
C LEU A 211 -15.44 -0.31 -4.35
N LEU A 212 -16.02 0.38 -3.37
CA LEU A 212 -17.47 0.50 -3.18
C LEU A 212 -18.02 1.88 -3.63
N GLY A 213 -17.16 2.70 -4.26
CA GLY A 213 -17.55 4.07 -4.65
C GLY A 213 -17.46 5.04 -3.49
N ARG A 214 -18.52 5.85 -3.30
CA ARG A 214 -18.62 6.83 -2.20
C ARG A 214 -19.79 6.50 -1.31
N ASP A 215 -19.66 6.83 -0.01
CA ASP A 215 -20.79 6.77 0.93
C ASP A 215 -21.69 8.02 0.82
N GLU A 216 -22.72 8.08 1.67
CA GLU A 216 -23.68 9.18 1.71
C GLU A 216 -23.04 10.53 2.07
N SER A 217 -21.90 10.53 2.77
CA SER A 217 -21.12 11.73 3.07
C SER A 217 -20.21 12.17 1.92
N GLY A 218 -20.14 11.40 0.85
CA GLY A 218 -19.24 11.60 -0.28
C GLY A 218 -17.81 11.06 -0.04
N ALA A 219 -17.52 10.43 1.09
CA ALA A 219 -16.22 9.82 1.36
C ALA A 219 -16.01 8.57 0.50
N PRO A 220 -14.82 8.35 -0.08
CA PRO A 220 -14.53 7.14 -0.84
C PRO A 220 -14.49 5.93 0.09
N ARG A 221 -15.02 4.81 -0.38
CA ARG A 221 -15.25 3.62 0.43
C ARG A 221 -14.62 2.38 -0.20
N MET A 222 -13.95 1.57 0.62
CA MET A 222 -13.30 0.34 0.20
C MET A 222 -13.46 -0.75 1.28
N ASP A 223 -13.78 -1.97 0.87
CA ASP A 223 -13.66 -3.15 1.73
C ASP A 223 -12.24 -3.72 1.61
N ALA A 224 -11.41 -3.47 2.62
CA ALA A 224 -10.03 -3.93 2.61
C ALA A 224 -9.93 -5.46 2.55
N ARG A 225 -10.87 -6.21 3.13
CA ARG A 225 -10.88 -7.68 3.14
C ARG A 225 -10.90 -8.29 1.74
N ARG A 226 -11.34 -7.52 0.74
CA ARG A 226 -11.39 -7.90 -0.67
C ARG A 226 -10.26 -7.29 -1.49
N CYS A 227 -9.55 -6.26 -0.98
CA CYS A 227 -8.50 -5.58 -1.72
C CYS A 227 -7.29 -6.48 -1.90
N ILE A 228 -6.80 -6.65 -3.13
CA ILE A 228 -5.61 -7.47 -3.43
C ILE A 228 -4.39 -6.96 -2.65
N SER A 229 -4.25 -5.65 -2.48
CA SER A 229 -3.17 -5.09 -1.66
C SER A 229 -3.24 -5.59 -0.21
N TYR A 230 -4.42 -5.55 0.41
CA TYR A 230 -4.62 -6.13 1.75
C TYR A 230 -4.34 -7.65 1.77
N LEU A 231 -4.89 -8.39 0.81
CA LEU A 231 -4.75 -9.85 0.76
C LEU A 231 -3.29 -10.30 0.63
N THR A 232 -2.46 -9.52 -0.05
CA THR A 232 -1.07 -9.86 -0.32
C THR A 232 -0.08 -9.30 0.70
N ILE A 233 -0.49 -8.32 1.53
CA ILE A 233 0.40 -7.62 2.47
C ILE A 233 -0.02 -7.82 3.93
N GLU A 234 -1.29 -7.50 4.25
CA GLU A 234 -1.78 -7.38 5.62
C GLU A 234 -2.40 -8.66 6.16
N LEU A 235 -3.10 -9.40 5.32
CA LEU A 235 -3.70 -10.69 5.68
C LEU A 235 -2.61 -11.67 6.09
N LYS A 236 -2.68 -12.20 7.32
CA LYS A 236 -1.68 -13.13 7.86
C LYS A 236 -2.07 -14.58 7.67
N GLY A 237 -3.36 -14.84 7.54
CA GLY A 237 -3.94 -16.16 7.33
C GLY A 237 -4.05 -16.57 5.85
N ALA A 238 -4.89 -17.58 5.61
CA ALA A 238 -5.17 -18.08 4.28
C ALA A 238 -5.98 -17.08 3.45
N ILE A 239 -5.61 -16.93 2.18
CA ILE A 239 -6.42 -16.18 1.21
C ILE A 239 -7.69 -16.99 0.93
N PRO A 240 -8.90 -16.40 1.05
CA PRO A 240 -10.15 -17.09 0.76
C PRO A 240 -10.14 -17.69 -0.65
N ARG A 241 -10.53 -18.95 -0.80
CA ARG A 241 -10.44 -19.69 -2.07
C ARG A 241 -11.08 -18.95 -3.25
N HIS A 242 -12.25 -18.35 -3.04
CA HIS A 242 -12.98 -17.62 -4.10
C HIS A 242 -12.29 -16.34 -4.57
N LEU A 243 -11.34 -15.78 -3.78
CA LEU A 243 -10.57 -14.61 -4.17
C LEU A 243 -9.25 -14.95 -4.86
N ARG A 244 -8.70 -16.16 -4.66
CA ARG A 244 -7.39 -16.56 -5.21
C ARG A 244 -7.32 -16.40 -6.75
N PRO A 245 -8.31 -16.85 -7.53
CA PRO A 245 -8.28 -16.68 -9.00
C PRO A 245 -8.28 -15.21 -9.43
N LEU A 246 -8.90 -14.33 -8.63
CA LEU A 246 -9.05 -12.90 -8.93
C LEU A 246 -7.76 -12.08 -8.70
N ILE A 247 -6.78 -12.64 -7.98
CA ILE A 247 -5.50 -11.99 -7.71
C ILE A 247 -4.61 -11.98 -8.97
N GLY A 248 -4.76 -12.96 -9.86
CA GLY A 248 -3.87 -13.14 -11.00
C GLY A 248 -2.46 -13.49 -10.54
N ASN A 249 -1.46 -12.87 -11.14
CA ASN A 249 -0.04 -13.04 -10.82
C ASN A 249 0.52 -11.97 -9.87
N ARG A 250 -0.33 -11.25 -9.13
CA ARG A 250 0.09 -10.24 -8.15
C ARG A 250 0.58 -10.90 -6.88
N VAL A 251 1.86 -10.67 -6.57
CA VAL A 251 2.52 -11.28 -5.40
C VAL A 251 2.67 -10.32 -4.24
N TYR A 252 2.63 -8.99 -4.50
CA TYR A 252 2.71 -7.97 -3.46
C TYR A 252 2.07 -6.65 -3.92
N GLY A 253 0.99 -6.24 -3.27
CA GLY A 253 0.27 -5.02 -3.61
C GLY A 253 -0.53 -5.11 -4.91
N CYS A 254 -1.13 -3.99 -5.33
CA CYS A 254 -1.96 -3.93 -6.53
C CYS A 254 -2.15 -2.49 -6.98
N ASP A 255 -1.82 -2.19 -8.23
CA ASP A 255 -1.93 -0.86 -8.82
C ASP A 255 -3.10 -0.72 -9.82
N ILE A 256 -3.93 -1.77 -10.02
CA ILE A 256 -4.99 -1.77 -11.06
C ILE A 256 -5.84 -0.50 -11.02
N CYS A 257 -6.30 -0.08 -9.84
CA CYS A 257 -7.17 1.07 -9.70
C CYS A 257 -6.46 2.41 -9.98
N GLN A 258 -5.13 2.45 -9.91
CA GLN A 258 -4.31 3.58 -10.31
C GLN A 258 -4.00 3.53 -11.81
N GLU A 259 -3.65 2.37 -12.34
CA GLU A 259 -3.30 2.16 -13.76
C GLU A 259 -4.44 2.52 -14.71
N VAL A 260 -5.68 2.15 -14.34
CA VAL A 260 -6.86 2.48 -15.16
C VAL A 260 -7.37 3.92 -14.96
N CYS A 261 -6.80 4.66 -14.01
CA CYS A 261 -7.24 6.02 -13.73
C CYS A 261 -6.79 6.98 -14.84
N PRO A 262 -7.72 7.68 -15.53
CA PRO A 262 -7.33 8.59 -16.61
C PRO A 262 -6.39 9.72 -16.19
N TRP A 263 -6.37 10.07 -14.91
CA TRP A 263 -5.49 11.11 -14.38
C TRP A 263 -4.03 10.67 -14.29
N ASN A 264 -3.76 9.36 -14.22
CA ASN A 264 -2.39 8.84 -14.17
C ASN A 264 -1.65 8.88 -15.51
N ARG A 265 -2.33 9.23 -16.61
CA ARG A 265 -1.66 9.59 -17.88
C ARG A 265 -0.72 10.79 -17.76
N PHE A 266 -0.89 11.60 -16.72
CA PHE A 266 -0.05 12.74 -16.41
C PHE A 266 1.06 12.43 -15.41
N ALA A 267 1.16 11.20 -14.92
CA ALA A 267 2.22 10.81 -14.01
C ALA A 267 3.58 10.94 -14.72
N THR A 268 4.51 11.57 -14.05
CA THR A 268 5.89 11.71 -14.52
C THR A 268 6.80 10.79 -13.72
N PRO A 269 7.86 10.24 -14.34
CA PRO A 269 8.82 9.44 -13.59
C PRO A 269 9.41 10.22 -12.42
N SER A 270 9.60 9.51 -11.30
CA SER A 270 10.26 10.07 -10.13
C SER A 270 11.70 10.45 -10.45
N GLY A 271 12.13 11.62 -9.98
CA GLY A 271 13.53 12.02 -10.00
C GLY A 271 14.35 11.49 -8.81
N GLU A 272 13.74 10.66 -7.94
CA GLU A 272 14.37 10.13 -6.74
C GLU A 272 15.01 8.76 -7.04
N ASP A 273 16.34 8.70 -6.99
CA ASP A 273 17.10 7.47 -7.27
C ASP A 273 16.69 6.31 -6.33
N ALA A 274 16.34 6.61 -5.08
CA ALA A 274 15.88 5.60 -4.12
C ALA A 274 14.57 4.92 -4.55
N PHE A 275 13.84 5.51 -5.49
CA PHE A 275 12.57 4.95 -6.00
C PHE A 275 12.72 4.26 -7.36
N LEU A 276 13.93 4.14 -7.89
CA LEU A 276 14.18 3.26 -9.02
C LEU A 276 13.93 1.80 -8.62
N ALA A 277 13.37 1.02 -9.54
CA ALA A 277 13.10 -0.39 -9.29
C ALA A 277 14.41 -1.14 -8.98
N ARG A 278 14.44 -1.85 -7.87
CA ARG A 278 15.55 -2.73 -7.52
C ARG A 278 15.56 -3.94 -8.45
N GLU A 279 16.75 -4.42 -8.75
CA GLU A 279 16.95 -5.59 -9.61
C GLU A 279 16.09 -6.78 -9.17
N GLY A 280 15.40 -7.39 -10.14
CA GLY A 280 14.54 -8.55 -9.92
C GLY A 280 13.22 -8.26 -9.20
N LEU A 281 12.79 -6.99 -9.05
CA LEU A 281 11.47 -6.64 -8.51
C LEU A 281 10.48 -6.17 -9.59
N ASP A 282 10.93 -5.92 -10.80
CA ASP A 282 10.08 -5.66 -11.96
C ASP A 282 9.88 -6.96 -12.76
N GLY A 283 8.80 -7.68 -12.49
CA GLY A 283 8.48 -8.97 -13.10
C GLY A 283 9.34 -10.15 -12.61
N PRO A 284 9.40 -10.46 -11.32
CA PRO A 284 10.19 -11.57 -10.80
C PRO A 284 9.68 -12.94 -11.29
N SER A 285 10.60 -13.89 -11.49
CA SER A 285 10.24 -15.29 -11.77
C SER A 285 9.48 -15.91 -10.59
N LEU A 286 8.24 -16.35 -10.85
CA LEU A 286 7.42 -17.00 -9.82
C LEU A 286 8.03 -18.33 -9.36
N ILE A 287 8.65 -19.08 -10.27
CA ILE A 287 9.28 -20.38 -9.96
C ILE A 287 10.46 -20.17 -9.00
N GLU A 288 11.34 -19.20 -9.30
CA GLU A 288 12.47 -18.87 -8.42
C GLU A 288 12.00 -18.40 -7.04
N TRP A 289 10.98 -17.54 -7.02
CA TRP A 289 10.51 -17.03 -5.74
C TRP A 289 9.82 -18.11 -4.88
N MET A 290 9.23 -19.14 -5.50
CA MET A 290 8.54 -20.20 -4.76
C MET A 290 9.50 -21.04 -3.91
N THR A 291 10.75 -21.13 -4.29
CA THR A 291 11.78 -21.94 -3.58
C THR A 291 12.67 -21.12 -2.64
N MET A 292 12.38 -19.81 -2.46
CA MET A 292 13.18 -18.89 -1.67
C MET A 292 13.25 -19.32 -0.19
N THR A 293 14.46 -19.42 0.36
CA THR A 293 14.69 -19.68 1.78
C THR A 293 14.43 -18.44 2.65
N GLN A 294 14.41 -18.61 3.97
CA GLN A 294 14.25 -17.47 4.90
C GLN A 294 15.45 -16.53 4.84
N GLU A 295 16.66 -17.05 4.65
CA GLU A 295 17.91 -16.30 4.53
C GLU A 295 17.91 -15.45 3.26
N GLU A 296 17.55 -16.05 2.13
CA GLU A 296 17.43 -15.36 0.84
C GLU A 296 16.37 -14.26 0.89
N PHE A 297 15.21 -14.55 1.49
CA PHE A 297 14.16 -13.54 1.71
C PHE A 297 14.68 -12.37 2.54
N SER A 298 15.39 -12.66 3.64
CA SER A 298 15.88 -11.63 4.55
C SER A 298 16.93 -10.74 3.91
N ALA A 299 17.82 -11.32 3.09
CA ALA A 299 18.86 -10.61 2.36
C ALA A 299 18.27 -9.79 1.22
N ARG A 300 17.42 -10.41 0.38
CA ARG A 300 16.84 -9.77 -0.82
C ARG A 300 15.96 -8.58 -0.48
N PHE A 301 15.15 -8.67 0.58
CA PHE A 301 14.18 -7.63 0.95
C PHE A 301 14.62 -6.74 2.11
N LYS A 302 15.91 -6.72 2.44
CA LYS A 302 16.45 -5.72 3.39
C LYS A 302 16.19 -4.30 2.87
N GLY A 303 15.59 -3.43 3.69
CA GLY A 303 15.23 -2.06 3.29
C GLY A 303 14.18 -2.01 2.17
N SER A 304 13.27 -2.98 2.11
CA SER A 304 12.16 -3.04 1.15
C SER A 304 10.83 -3.18 1.89
N PRO A 305 9.74 -2.53 1.41
CA PRO A 305 8.40 -2.70 1.96
C PRO A 305 7.91 -4.16 1.92
N ILE A 306 8.43 -4.99 1.00
CA ILE A 306 8.04 -6.41 0.84
C ILE A 306 8.29 -7.21 2.13
N LYS A 307 9.24 -6.79 2.95
CA LYS A 307 9.54 -7.43 4.23
C LYS A 307 8.33 -7.53 5.17
N ARG A 308 7.34 -6.64 5.01
CA ARG A 308 6.10 -6.63 5.81
C ARG A 308 5.28 -7.92 5.66
N ALA A 309 5.25 -8.53 4.47
CA ALA A 309 4.52 -9.78 4.24
C ALA A 309 5.17 -10.97 4.95
N LYS A 310 6.46 -10.88 5.34
CA LYS A 310 7.31 -12.00 5.76
C LYS A 310 7.45 -13.06 4.64
N ARG A 311 8.42 -13.98 4.76
CA ARG A 311 8.61 -15.05 3.77
C ARG A 311 7.31 -15.84 3.54
N ARG A 312 6.68 -16.30 4.60
CA ARG A 312 5.47 -17.13 4.52
C ARG A 312 4.32 -16.47 3.76
N GLY A 313 4.11 -15.16 3.94
CA GLY A 313 3.07 -14.42 3.22
C GLY A 313 3.42 -14.20 1.76
N LEU A 314 4.69 -13.92 1.45
CA LEU A 314 5.15 -13.79 0.06
C LEU A 314 5.02 -15.12 -0.68
N LEU A 315 5.49 -16.24 -0.12
CA LEU A 315 5.41 -17.55 -0.75
C LEU A 315 3.96 -18.03 -0.91
N ARG A 316 3.08 -17.73 0.07
CA ARG A 316 1.63 -17.91 -0.07
C ARG A 316 1.10 -17.22 -1.34
N ASN A 317 1.48 -15.96 -1.56
CA ASN A 317 1.03 -15.18 -2.71
C ASN A 317 1.61 -15.73 -4.02
N VAL A 318 2.88 -16.14 -4.01
CA VAL A 318 3.55 -16.78 -5.16
C VAL A 318 2.87 -18.09 -5.53
N ALA A 319 2.52 -18.92 -4.54
CA ALA A 319 1.78 -20.16 -4.79
C ALA A 319 0.43 -19.89 -5.47
N VAL A 320 -0.31 -18.86 -5.01
CA VAL A 320 -1.56 -18.44 -5.67
C VAL A 320 -1.31 -17.98 -7.10
N ALA A 321 -0.28 -17.20 -7.35
CA ALA A 321 0.08 -16.74 -8.69
C ALA A 321 0.45 -17.91 -9.62
N LEU A 322 1.23 -18.88 -9.16
CA LEU A 322 1.56 -20.11 -9.91
C LEU A 322 0.32 -20.96 -10.23
N GLY A 323 -0.61 -21.09 -9.27
CA GLY A 323 -1.89 -21.74 -9.50
C GLY A 323 -2.77 -21.01 -10.53
N ASN A 324 -2.68 -19.68 -10.58
CA ASN A 324 -3.37 -18.87 -11.59
C ASN A 324 -2.70 -18.94 -12.97
N TRP A 325 -1.37 -19.05 -13.02
CA TRP A 325 -0.65 -19.34 -14.26
C TRP A 325 -1.07 -20.70 -14.84
N GLY A 326 -1.21 -21.73 -13.98
CA GLY A 326 -1.73 -23.04 -14.40
C GLY A 326 -0.77 -23.88 -15.26
N SER A 327 0.50 -23.46 -15.44
CA SER A 327 1.47 -24.18 -16.25
C SER A 327 2.02 -25.41 -15.52
N PRO A 328 2.21 -26.55 -16.22
CA PRO A 328 2.93 -27.71 -15.69
C PRO A 328 4.37 -27.39 -15.22
N GLU A 329 4.99 -26.36 -15.74
CA GLU A 329 6.33 -25.90 -15.36
C GLU A 329 6.42 -25.50 -13.89
N ALA A 330 5.31 -25.09 -13.27
CA ALA A 330 5.25 -24.74 -11.87
C ALA A 330 5.24 -25.94 -10.91
N VAL A 331 4.92 -27.14 -11.40
CA VAL A 331 4.72 -28.34 -10.57
C VAL A 331 5.95 -28.70 -9.74
N PRO A 332 7.17 -28.70 -10.27
CA PRO A 332 8.35 -29.02 -9.46
C PRO A 332 8.55 -28.08 -8.25
N ALA A 333 8.43 -26.75 -8.47
CA ALA A 333 8.59 -25.78 -7.40
C ALA A 333 7.46 -25.87 -6.35
N LEU A 334 6.22 -26.07 -6.79
CA LEU A 334 5.07 -26.27 -5.89
C LEU A 334 5.17 -27.61 -5.11
N THR A 335 5.76 -28.65 -5.70
CA THR A 335 6.01 -29.93 -5.00
C THR A 335 7.03 -29.74 -3.87
N VAL A 336 8.07 -28.94 -4.08
CA VAL A 336 9.00 -28.55 -3.02
C VAL A 336 8.24 -27.78 -1.93
N ALA A 337 7.39 -26.84 -2.29
CA ALA A 337 6.61 -26.03 -1.37
C ALA A 337 5.57 -26.81 -0.55
N LEU A 338 5.14 -28.00 -0.98
CA LEU A 338 4.34 -28.92 -0.15
C LEU A 338 5.08 -29.41 1.10
N ASN A 339 6.41 -29.27 1.16
CA ASN A 339 7.23 -29.67 2.30
C ASN A 339 7.76 -28.44 3.09
N ASP A 340 7.24 -27.25 2.83
CA ASP A 340 7.61 -26.04 3.58
C ASP A 340 7.23 -26.17 5.06
N GLU A 341 8.02 -25.58 5.95
CA GLU A 341 7.75 -25.56 7.39
C GLU A 341 6.44 -24.86 7.74
N GLU A 342 6.02 -23.85 6.94
CA GLU A 342 4.84 -23.03 7.16
C GLU A 342 3.59 -23.71 6.54
N PRO A 343 2.61 -24.13 7.33
CA PRO A 343 1.35 -24.69 6.80
C PRO A 343 0.68 -23.79 5.78
N LEU A 344 0.77 -22.47 5.99
CA LEU A 344 0.23 -21.46 5.10
C LEU A 344 0.77 -21.60 3.66
N VAL A 345 2.06 -21.90 3.51
CA VAL A 345 2.69 -22.12 2.21
C VAL A 345 2.24 -23.45 1.63
N ARG A 346 2.26 -24.53 2.41
CA ARG A 346 1.84 -25.87 1.97
C ARG A 346 0.41 -25.92 1.45
N GLY A 347 -0.54 -25.32 2.18
CA GLY A 347 -1.94 -25.34 1.78
C GLY A 347 -2.20 -24.55 0.49
N HIS A 348 -1.51 -23.42 0.27
CA HIS A 348 -1.65 -22.68 -0.99
C HIS A 348 -0.93 -23.37 -2.15
N ALA A 349 0.19 -24.08 -1.90
CA ALA A 349 0.83 -24.94 -2.88
C ALA A 349 -0.07 -26.11 -3.28
N ALA A 350 -0.76 -26.74 -2.31
CA ALA A 350 -1.74 -27.79 -2.58
C ALA A 350 -2.89 -27.27 -3.47
N TRP A 351 -3.45 -26.11 -3.16
CA TRP A 351 -4.46 -25.47 -4.01
C TRP A 351 -3.95 -25.22 -5.43
N ALA A 352 -2.72 -24.73 -5.57
CA ALA A 352 -2.12 -24.41 -6.86
C ALA A 352 -1.92 -25.69 -7.70
N LEU A 353 -1.39 -26.76 -7.09
CA LEU A 353 -1.25 -28.08 -7.75
C LEU A 353 -2.59 -28.66 -8.19
N GLY A 354 -3.62 -28.53 -7.34
CA GLY A 354 -4.98 -28.93 -7.70
C GLY A 354 -5.54 -28.19 -8.92
N ARG A 355 -5.21 -26.90 -9.04
CA ARG A 355 -5.60 -26.09 -10.21
C ARG A 355 -4.86 -26.48 -11.48
N ILE A 356 -3.56 -26.82 -11.38
CA ILE A 356 -2.75 -27.27 -12.52
C ILE A 356 -3.23 -28.65 -13.00
N GLY A 357 -3.56 -29.57 -12.07
CA GLY A 357 -4.27 -30.81 -12.34
C GLY A 357 -3.54 -31.82 -13.22
N THR A 358 -2.21 -31.73 -13.40
CA THR A 358 -1.43 -32.76 -14.12
C THR A 358 -1.28 -34.01 -13.28
N GLU A 359 -0.94 -35.17 -13.91
CA GLU A 359 -0.70 -36.41 -13.15
C GLU A 359 0.44 -36.20 -12.11
N ALA A 360 1.50 -35.53 -12.49
CA ALA A 360 2.58 -35.21 -11.56
C ALA A 360 2.10 -34.35 -10.36
N ALA A 361 1.20 -33.37 -10.58
CA ALA A 361 0.59 -32.60 -9.52
C ALA A 361 -0.28 -33.44 -8.59
N ARG A 362 -1.11 -34.32 -9.15
CA ARG A 362 -1.93 -35.28 -8.38
C ARG A 362 -1.08 -36.25 -7.56
N GLN A 363 0.02 -36.75 -8.13
CA GLN A 363 0.94 -37.63 -7.43
C GLN A 363 1.60 -36.91 -6.25
N ALA A 364 2.03 -35.67 -6.41
CA ALA A 364 2.59 -34.85 -5.34
C ALA A 364 1.58 -34.63 -4.20
N LEU A 365 0.31 -34.34 -4.54
CA LEU A 365 -0.77 -34.20 -3.55
C LEU A 365 -1.04 -35.48 -2.77
N ARG A 366 -1.14 -36.64 -3.45
CA ARG A 366 -1.31 -37.96 -2.77
C ARG A 366 -0.16 -38.27 -1.82
N GLY A 367 1.09 -38.04 -2.25
CA GLY A 367 2.25 -38.26 -1.37
C GLY A 367 2.27 -37.34 -0.14
N ARG A 368 1.76 -36.11 -0.26
CA ARG A 368 1.65 -35.21 0.88
C ARG A 368 0.50 -35.58 1.81
N GLU A 369 -0.66 -36.00 1.28
CA GLU A 369 -1.84 -36.41 2.04
C GLU A 369 -1.52 -37.48 3.10
N GLU A 370 -0.65 -38.42 2.77
CA GLU A 370 -0.25 -39.51 3.66
C GLU A 370 0.49 -39.03 4.92
N VAL A 371 1.18 -37.90 4.85
CA VAL A 371 2.07 -37.41 5.93
C VAL A 371 1.69 -36.04 6.48
N GLU A 372 0.66 -35.39 5.95
CA GLU A 372 0.25 -34.07 6.42
C GLU A 372 -0.48 -34.13 7.76
N GLU A 373 -0.04 -33.34 8.72
CA GLU A 373 -0.62 -33.28 10.06
C GLU A 373 -1.54 -32.07 10.25
N ASP A 374 -1.31 -30.98 9.51
CA ASP A 374 -2.11 -29.75 9.64
C ASP A 374 -3.51 -29.95 9.02
N ALA A 375 -4.53 -29.72 9.83
CA ALA A 375 -5.93 -29.95 9.45
C ALA A 375 -6.35 -29.08 8.26
N TRP A 376 -5.94 -27.79 8.25
CA TRP A 376 -6.29 -26.88 7.16
C TRP A 376 -5.58 -27.28 5.86
N VAL A 377 -4.33 -27.72 5.91
CA VAL A 377 -3.61 -28.20 4.72
C VAL A 377 -4.27 -29.46 4.16
N ARG A 378 -4.72 -30.38 5.02
CA ARG A 378 -5.52 -31.56 4.60
C ARG A 378 -6.81 -31.16 3.87
N GLU A 379 -7.51 -30.14 4.40
CA GLU A 379 -8.69 -29.60 3.71
C GLU A 379 -8.37 -28.99 2.36
N GLU A 380 -7.21 -28.34 2.19
CA GLU A 380 -6.76 -27.80 0.91
C GLU A 380 -6.40 -28.92 -0.08
N ILE A 381 -5.75 -30.00 0.37
CA ILE A 381 -5.44 -31.18 -0.46
C ILE A 381 -6.74 -31.87 -0.89
N ALA A 382 -7.64 -32.16 0.03
CA ALA A 382 -8.91 -32.84 -0.24
C ALA A 382 -9.83 -32.04 -1.19
N ALA A 383 -9.74 -30.70 -1.15
CA ALA A 383 -10.51 -29.82 -2.03
C ALA A 383 -9.83 -29.56 -3.39
N ALA A 384 -8.60 -30.05 -3.60
CA ALA A 384 -7.98 -30.02 -4.92
C ALA A 384 -8.81 -30.91 -5.86
N PRO A 385 -9.14 -30.45 -7.10
CA PRO A 385 -9.95 -31.25 -8.01
C PRO A 385 -9.31 -32.63 -8.27
N GLY A 386 -9.93 -33.67 -7.75
CA GLY A 386 -9.70 -35.04 -8.23
C GLY A 386 -10.20 -35.20 -9.66
N GLU A 387 -9.88 -36.30 -10.30
CA GLU A 387 -10.49 -36.68 -11.59
C GLU A 387 -12.02 -36.59 -11.49
N ARG A 388 -12.63 -35.67 -12.27
CA ARG A 388 -14.02 -35.79 -12.68
C ARG A 388 -14.06 -36.22 -14.11
#